data_a25a3c92128aaf0518e17aa6f6bbff90
#
_entry.id   a25a3c92128aaf0518e17aa6f6bbff90
#
_cell.length_a   1.000
_cell.length_b   1.000
_cell.length_c   1.000
_cell.angle_alpha   90.00
_cell.angle_beta   90.00
_cell.angle_gamma   90.00
#
_symmetry.space_group_name_H-M   'P 1'
#
loop_
_entity.id
_entity.type
_entity.pdbx_description
1 polymer ?
#
loop_
_entity_poly.entity_id
_entity_poly.type
_entity_poly.pdbx_seq_one_letter_code
_entity_poly.pdbx_strand_id
1 'polypeptide(L)'
;MVEAFTRDESLFPLRCCKDPIPVAGVLPTLPLALRSLFERKNAEFSILTRDRIYCSNLNCSMFLGSSEGRLLLFAIRCSQCFARTCPRCKESAHAGEGCGVSKSDEALQALVKSEGWQTCPGCDAVVELHHGCYHITCRCRAEFCYLCAERWKTCDCVQWDNDRLMIAAQEGVENELGHAAAARMPQAIFAERVEQRAAILRDNHHCERHSWMYRQGGGTCGECHYRLPTYLLVRFFLLSSTLVLTLT
;
A
#
# COMPACT_ATOMS: atom_id res chain seq x y z
N MET A 1 -5.58 11.19 12.13
CA MET A 1 -4.29 10.75 11.59
C MET A 1 -3.66 9.64 12.41
N VAL A 2 -3.36 9.84 13.70
CA VAL A 2 -2.71 8.79 14.55
C VAL A 2 -3.55 7.52 14.66
N GLU A 3 -4.85 7.62 14.88
CA GLU A 3 -5.74 6.45 14.87
C GLU A 3 -5.75 5.72 13.53
N ALA A 4 -5.75 6.44 12.41
CA ALA A 4 -5.66 5.82 11.10
C ALA A 4 -4.34 5.06 10.93
N PHE A 5 -3.21 5.66 11.34
CA PHE A 5 -1.90 5.01 11.34
C PHE A 5 -1.90 3.68 12.10
N THR A 6 -2.60 3.58 13.25
CA THR A 6 -2.61 2.34 14.02
C THR A 6 -3.38 1.20 13.35
N ARG A 7 -4.18 1.52 12.32
CA ARG A 7 -4.99 0.57 11.54
C ARG A 7 -4.44 0.30 10.15
N ASP A 8 -3.70 1.25 9.60
CA ASP A 8 -3.21 1.19 8.23
C ASP A 8 -1.70 1.40 8.17
N GLU A 9 -0.97 0.33 7.87
CA GLU A 9 0.48 0.34 7.73
C GLU A 9 0.97 1.22 6.57
N SER A 10 0.16 1.46 5.54
CA SER A 10 0.56 2.29 4.41
C SER A 10 0.86 3.73 4.81
N LEU A 11 0.33 4.16 5.97
CA LEU A 11 0.58 5.47 6.57
C LEU A 11 1.91 5.56 7.34
N PHE A 12 2.66 4.46 7.44
CA PHE A 12 3.97 4.44 8.11
C PHE A 12 5.10 4.93 7.18
N PRO A 13 6.10 5.67 7.69
CA PRO A 13 6.06 6.45 8.93
C PRO A 13 5.07 7.61 8.83
N LEU A 14 4.51 8.04 9.96
CA LEU A 14 3.61 9.19 9.99
C LEU A 14 4.23 10.39 9.29
N ARG A 15 3.49 10.96 8.34
CA ARG A 15 3.96 12.10 7.54
C ARG A 15 2.90 13.16 7.41
N CYS A 16 3.36 14.40 7.40
CA CYS A 16 2.58 15.50 6.88
C CYS A 16 3.19 15.86 5.52
N CYS A 17 2.41 15.66 4.47
CA CYS A 17 2.90 15.78 3.10
C CYS A 17 4.03 14.76 2.79
N LYS A 18 5.24 15.19 2.48
CA LYS A 18 6.40 14.30 2.27
C LYS A 18 7.27 14.13 3.52
N ASP A 19 7.10 15.03 4.48
CA ASP A 19 7.99 15.10 5.62
C ASP A 19 7.51 14.20 6.77
N PRO A 20 8.39 13.37 7.32
CA PRO A 20 8.05 12.56 8.48
C PRO A 20 7.76 13.45 9.68
N ILE A 21 6.67 13.13 10.40
CA ILE A 21 6.35 13.82 11.64
C ILE A 21 7.24 13.27 12.75
N PRO A 22 7.97 14.11 13.49
CA PRO A 22 8.77 13.67 14.62
C PRO A 22 7.91 13.01 15.69
N VAL A 23 8.07 11.71 15.90
CA VAL A 23 7.28 10.92 16.87
C VAL A 23 7.38 11.51 18.27
N ALA A 24 8.57 11.97 18.68
CA ALA A 24 8.80 12.59 19.97
C ALA A 24 7.91 13.82 20.27
N GLY A 25 7.56 14.58 19.23
CA GLY A 25 6.67 15.74 19.36
C GLY A 25 5.17 15.35 19.44
N VAL A 26 4.81 14.20 18.91
CA VAL A 26 3.41 13.73 18.86
C VAL A 26 3.02 12.96 20.12
N LEU A 27 3.91 12.13 20.64
CA LEU A 27 3.61 11.25 21.78
C LEU A 27 3.05 11.97 23.02
N PRO A 28 3.61 13.12 23.48
CA PRO A 28 3.09 13.79 24.66
C PRO A 28 1.66 14.31 24.52
N THR A 29 1.19 14.52 23.29
CA THR A 29 -0.13 15.09 23.01
C THR A 29 -1.24 14.03 22.92
N LEU A 30 -0.87 12.73 22.92
CA LEU A 30 -1.81 11.63 22.78
C LEU A 30 -2.36 11.16 24.12
N PRO A 31 -3.65 10.77 24.19
CA PRO A 31 -4.19 10.01 25.32
C PRO A 31 -3.37 8.73 25.57
N LEU A 32 -3.21 8.34 26.83
CA LEU A 32 -2.33 7.23 27.22
C LEU A 32 -2.60 5.92 26.45
N ALA A 33 -3.87 5.56 26.28
CA ALA A 33 -4.27 4.37 25.53
C ALA A 33 -3.83 4.41 24.06
N LEU A 34 -4.03 5.56 23.41
CA LEU A 34 -3.65 5.76 22.01
C LEU A 34 -2.12 5.83 21.86
N ARG A 35 -1.43 6.42 22.83
CA ARG A 35 0.02 6.46 22.87
C ARG A 35 0.61 5.04 22.92
N SER A 36 0.14 4.20 23.83
CA SER A 36 0.61 2.81 23.95
C SER A 36 0.33 1.97 22.69
N LEU A 37 -0.83 2.19 22.08
CA LEU A 37 -1.16 1.56 20.80
C LEU A 37 -0.25 2.04 19.66
N PHE A 38 0.00 3.34 19.60
CA PHE A 38 0.87 3.94 18.60
C PHE A 38 2.31 3.43 18.74
N GLU A 39 2.87 3.41 19.95
CA GLU A 39 4.23 2.90 20.21
C GLU A 39 4.39 1.45 19.76
N ARG A 40 3.40 0.58 20.07
CA ARG A 40 3.41 -0.81 19.61
C ARG A 40 3.36 -0.93 18.08
N LYS A 41 2.46 -0.17 17.43
CA LYS A 41 2.32 -0.20 15.97
C LYS A 41 3.52 0.43 15.28
N ASN A 42 4.10 1.46 15.85
CA ASN A 42 5.33 2.06 15.33
C ASN A 42 6.50 1.07 15.39
N ALA A 43 6.65 0.33 16.49
CA ALA A 43 7.66 -0.72 16.60
C ALA A 43 7.41 -1.88 15.62
N GLU A 44 6.16 -2.29 15.43
CA GLU A 44 5.76 -3.33 14.48
C GLU A 44 6.05 -2.90 13.03
N PHE A 45 5.60 -1.70 12.63
CA PHE A 45 5.70 -1.22 11.25
C PHE A 45 7.12 -0.78 10.87
N SER A 46 7.99 -0.52 11.83
CA SER A 46 9.41 -0.24 11.56
C SER A 46 10.20 -1.48 11.11
N ILE A 47 9.62 -2.67 11.27
CA ILE A 47 10.22 -3.94 10.86
C ILE A 47 9.61 -4.36 9.52
N LEU A 48 10.43 -4.83 8.58
CA LEU A 48 9.93 -5.36 7.32
C LEU A 48 8.96 -6.53 7.58
N THR A 49 7.89 -6.62 6.82
CA THR A 49 6.83 -7.63 6.99
C THR A 49 7.39 -9.06 7.03
N ARG A 50 8.38 -9.35 6.18
CA ARG A 50 9.05 -10.66 6.14
C ARG A 50 9.79 -11.00 7.43
N ASP A 51 10.25 -10.00 8.19
CA ASP A 51 11.03 -10.17 9.41
C ASP A 51 10.20 -10.11 10.69
N ARG A 52 8.91 -9.84 10.58
CA ARG A 52 8.00 -9.80 11.72
C ARG A 52 7.64 -11.20 12.19
N ILE A 53 7.62 -11.38 13.49
CA ILE A 53 7.15 -12.61 14.16
C ILE A 53 5.88 -12.28 14.92
N TYR A 54 4.83 -13.05 14.65
CA TYR A 54 3.58 -12.99 15.37
C TYR A 54 3.38 -14.27 16.17
N CYS A 55 2.53 -14.22 17.18
CA CYS A 55 2.16 -15.40 17.96
C CYS A 55 1.50 -16.43 17.03
N SER A 56 2.01 -17.68 17.08
CA SER A 56 1.47 -18.79 16.30
C SER A 56 0.05 -19.22 16.71
N ASN A 57 -0.45 -18.75 17.86
CA ASN A 57 -1.84 -18.90 18.22
C ASN A 57 -2.69 -17.88 17.47
N LEU A 58 -3.49 -18.33 16.50
CA LEU A 58 -4.31 -17.50 15.63
C LEU A 58 -5.30 -16.61 16.37
N ASN A 59 -5.79 -17.05 17.55
CA ASN A 59 -6.70 -16.25 18.38
C ASN A 59 -5.98 -15.12 19.13
N CYS A 60 -4.65 -15.15 19.20
CA CYS A 60 -3.84 -14.15 19.88
C CYS A 60 -3.17 -13.21 18.89
N SER A 61 -2.46 -13.74 17.91
CA SER A 61 -1.74 -13.03 16.82
C SER A 61 -0.89 -11.84 17.30
N MET A 62 -0.45 -11.85 18.55
CA MET A 62 0.33 -10.75 19.14
C MET A 62 1.67 -10.62 18.42
N PHE A 63 2.08 -9.40 18.11
CA PHE A 63 3.41 -9.13 17.57
C PHE A 63 4.49 -9.44 18.63
N LEU A 64 5.46 -10.29 18.26
CA LEU A 64 6.53 -10.78 19.14
C LEU A 64 7.90 -10.14 18.86
N GLY A 65 8.01 -9.36 17.78
CA GLY A 65 9.25 -8.66 17.38
C GLY A 65 9.81 -9.12 16.04
N SER A 66 11.09 -8.80 15.81
CA SER A 66 11.81 -9.16 14.58
C SER A 66 12.39 -10.56 14.66
N SER A 67 12.50 -11.23 13.51
CA SER A 67 13.32 -12.45 13.34
C SER A 67 14.82 -12.15 13.36
N GLU A 68 15.21 -10.93 13.07
CA GLU A 68 16.59 -10.50 13.09
C GLU A 68 17.24 -10.70 14.45
N GLY A 69 18.38 -11.36 14.48
CA GLY A 69 19.09 -11.72 15.73
C GLY A 69 18.44 -12.83 16.58
N ARG A 70 17.26 -13.34 16.19
CA ARG A 70 16.52 -14.37 16.95
C ARG A 70 16.46 -15.74 16.30
N LEU A 71 17.02 -15.88 15.10
CA LEU A 71 17.01 -17.16 14.35
C LEU A 71 17.74 -18.32 15.07
N LEU A 72 18.59 -18.00 16.04
CA LEU A 72 19.25 -18.97 16.90
C LEU A 72 18.42 -19.42 18.09
N LEU A 73 17.32 -18.71 18.40
CA LEU A 73 16.42 -19.10 19.49
C LEU A 73 15.58 -20.30 19.05
N PHE A 74 15.39 -21.23 19.97
CA PHE A 74 14.53 -22.39 19.75
C PHE A 74 13.05 -22.01 19.64
N ALA A 75 12.61 -21.09 20.48
CA ALA A 75 11.24 -20.59 20.47
C ALA A 75 11.10 -19.22 21.17
N ILE A 76 10.13 -18.44 20.78
CA ILE A 76 9.72 -17.20 21.43
C ILE A 76 8.40 -17.45 22.15
N ARG A 77 8.34 -17.13 23.44
CA ARG A 77 7.13 -17.25 24.24
C ARG A 77 6.30 -15.97 24.13
N CYS A 78 5.03 -16.10 23.79
CA CYS A 78 4.08 -14.99 23.82
C CYS A 78 3.79 -14.58 25.28
N SER A 79 3.85 -13.28 25.57
CA SER A 79 3.55 -12.75 26.91
C SER A 79 2.05 -12.76 27.23
N GLN A 80 1.19 -12.81 26.20
CA GLN A 80 -0.26 -12.72 26.37
C GLN A 80 -0.93 -14.09 26.51
N CYS A 81 -0.60 -15.05 25.65
CA CYS A 81 -1.25 -16.38 25.66
C CYS A 81 -0.29 -17.53 25.98
N PHE A 82 0.99 -17.22 26.21
CA PHE A 82 2.06 -18.16 26.55
C PHE A 82 2.40 -19.19 25.46
N ALA A 83 1.76 -19.15 24.30
CA ALA A 83 2.13 -19.98 23.18
C ALA A 83 3.61 -19.75 22.78
N ARG A 84 4.25 -20.78 22.27
CA ARG A 84 5.65 -20.75 21.85
C ARG A 84 5.72 -20.78 20.32
N THR A 85 6.34 -19.78 19.74
CA THR A 85 6.47 -19.61 18.29
C THR A 85 7.91 -19.84 17.85
N CYS A 86 8.12 -20.61 16.79
CA CYS A 86 9.42 -20.78 16.16
C CYS A 86 9.79 -19.50 15.40
N PRO A 87 10.96 -18.88 15.66
CA PRO A 87 11.36 -17.65 14.98
C PRO A 87 11.72 -17.84 13.49
N ARG A 88 11.95 -19.06 13.04
CA ARG A 88 12.34 -19.38 11.66
C ARG A 88 11.12 -19.55 10.75
N CYS A 89 10.27 -20.54 11.07
CA CYS A 89 9.07 -20.83 10.27
C CYS A 89 7.83 -20.04 10.71
N LYS A 90 7.92 -19.33 11.86
CA LYS A 90 6.84 -18.51 12.45
C LYS A 90 5.60 -19.31 12.90
N GLU A 91 5.66 -20.62 12.80
CA GLU A 91 4.64 -21.56 13.27
C GLU A 91 4.85 -21.92 14.77
N SER A 92 3.99 -22.78 15.31
CA SER A 92 4.16 -23.30 16.67
C SER A 92 5.54 -23.90 16.86
N ALA A 93 6.15 -23.68 18.03
CA ALA A 93 7.46 -24.21 18.32
C ALA A 93 7.47 -25.74 18.21
N HIS A 94 8.46 -26.25 17.50
CA HIS A 94 8.68 -27.68 17.24
C HIS A 94 10.05 -28.10 17.72
N ALA A 95 10.17 -29.35 18.17
CA ALA A 95 11.44 -29.99 18.47
C ALA A 95 11.84 -30.82 17.26
N GLY A 96 13.11 -30.71 16.83
CA GLY A 96 13.64 -31.56 15.77
C GLY A 96 14.32 -30.79 14.64
N GLU A 97 15.00 -31.54 13.80
CA GLU A 97 15.76 -31.04 12.65
C GLU A 97 14.77 -30.55 11.57
N GLY A 98 14.92 -29.30 11.21
CA GLY A 98 14.30 -28.72 10.05
C GLY A 98 12.99 -27.98 10.33
N CYS A 99 13.11 -26.66 10.43
CA CYS A 99 11.99 -25.81 10.01
C CYS A 99 11.74 -26.09 8.54
N GLY A 100 10.78 -26.92 8.21
CA GLY A 100 10.28 -27.06 6.85
C GLY A 100 9.69 -25.75 6.36
N VAL A 101 9.62 -25.58 5.06
CA VAL A 101 8.76 -24.56 4.46
C VAL A 101 7.34 -24.85 4.95
N SER A 102 6.66 -23.85 5.48
CA SER A 102 5.29 -24.02 5.94
C SER A 102 4.42 -24.50 4.78
N LYS A 103 3.54 -25.48 5.01
CA LYS A 103 2.57 -25.91 4.00
C LYS A 103 1.69 -24.74 3.51
N SER A 104 1.46 -23.75 4.38
CA SER A 104 0.77 -22.51 4.00
C SER A 104 1.58 -21.67 3.03
N ASP A 105 2.91 -21.62 3.20
CA ASP A 105 3.78 -20.88 2.28
C ASP A 105 3.88 -21.58 0.92
N GLU A 106 3.95 -22.91 0.89
CA GLU A 106 3.92 -23.68 -0.35
C GLU A 106 2.60 -23.47 -1.09
N ALA A 107 1.47 -23.51 -0.39
CA ALA A 107 0.16 -23.27 -0.98
C ALA A 107 0.01 -21.85 -1.51
N LEU A 108 0.54 -20.85 -0.76
CA LEU A 108 0.56 -19.46 -1.21
C LEU A 108 1.44 -19.30 -2.46
N GLN A 109 2.63 -19.88 -2.50
CA GLN A 109 3.52 -19.81 -3.66
C GLN A 109 2.89 -20.47 -4.89
N ALA A 110 2.20 -21.59 -4.71
CA ALA A 110 1.46 -22.23 -5.79
C ALA A 110 0.35 -21.33 -6.32
N LEU A 111 -0.39 -20.66 -5.42
CA LEU A 111 -1.45 -19.71 -5.79
C LEU A 111 -0.87 -18.47 -6.49
N VAL A 112 0.19 -17.87 -5.96
CA VAL A 112 0.89 -16.74 -6.59
C VAL A 112 1.26 -17.07 -8.03
N LYS A 113 1.77 -18.27 -8.26
CA LYS A 113 2.16 -18.74 -9.59
C LYS A 113 0.95 -18.99 -10.50
N SER A 114 -0.12 -19.59 -9.98
CA SER A 114 -1.33 -19.89 -10.78
C SER A 114 -2.11 -18.64 -11.16
N GLU A 115 -2.17 -17.65 -10.26
CA GLU A 115 -2.88 -16.39 -10.49
C GLU A 115 -2.02 -15.33 -11.20
N GLY A 116 -0.73 -15.61 -11.40
CA GLY A 116 0.20 -14.65 -12.02
C GLY A 116 0.46 -13.41 -11.16
N TRP A 117 0.31 -13.53 -9.84
CA TRP A 117 0.63 -12.45 -8.93
C TRP A 117 2.15 -12.24 -8.85
N GLN A 118 2.55 -11.03 -8.49
CA GLN A 118 3.96 -10.70 -8.36
C GLN A 118 4.38 -10.53 -6.90
N THR A 119 5.64 -10.78 -6.62
CA THR A 119 6.21 -10.59 -5.29
C THR A 119 7.08 -9.33 -5.27
N CYS A 120 6.87 -8.49 -4.26
CA CYS A 120 7.67 -7.28 -4.08
C CYS A 120 9.14 -7.62 -3.78
N PRO A 121 10.12 -7.11 -4.56
CA PRO A 121 11.53 -7.41 -4.33
C PRO A 121 12.10 -6.80 -3.04
N GLY A 122 11.39 -5.83 -2.44
CA GLY A 122 11.84 -5.17 -1.21
C GLY A 122 11.40 -5.85 0.08
N CYS A 123 10.20 -6.44 0.12
CA CYS A 123 9.63 -6.98 1.37
C CYS A 123 8.94 -8.33 1.22
N ASP A 124 9.02 -8.96 0.05
CA ASP A 124 8.42 -10.25 -0.31
C ASP A 124 6.87 -10.30 -0.16
N ALA A 125 6.22 -9.14 -0.05
CA ALA A 125 4.76 -9.08 -0.06
C ALA A 125 4.22 -9.47 -1.45
N VAL A 126 3.20 -10.33 -1.47
CA VAL A 126 2.49 -10.67 -2.69
C VAL A 126 1.62 -9.50 -3.11
N VAL A 127 1.65 -9.16 -4.38
CA VAL A 127 0.93 -8.05 -4.99
C VAL A 127 0.09 -8.56 -6.14
N GLU A 128 -1.19 -8.29 -6.08
CA GLU A 128 -2.14 -8.50 -7.15
C GLU A 128 -2.35 -7.19 -7.91
N LEU A 129 -2.32 -7.22 -9.23
CA LEU A 129 -2.58 -6.07 -10.06
C LEU A 129 -4.03 -6.11 -10.56
N HIS A 130 -4.91 -5.34 -9.91
CA HIS A 130 -6.30 -5.22 -10.34
C HIS A 130 -6.48 -4.22 -11.48
N HIS A 131 -5.89 -3.03 -11.34
CA HIS A 131 -6.07 -1.92 -12.26
C HIS A 131 -4.75 -1.16 -12.46
N GLY A 132 -4.67 -0.42 -13.57
CA GLY A 132 -3.57 0.48 -13.84
C GLY A 132 -2.42 -0.14 -14.61
N CYS A 133 -1.30 0.55 -14.55
CA CYS A 133 -0.07 0.18 -15.24
C CYS A 133 0.74 -0.85 -14.47
N TYR A 134 1.79 -1.33 -15.11
CA TYR A 134 2.73 -2.26 -14.49
C TYR A 134 3.71 -1.61 -13.51
N HIS A 135 3.54 -0.32 -13.20
CA HIS A 135 4.28 0.34 -12.12
C HIS A 135 3.64 0.05 -10.77
N ILE A 136 4.36 -0.62 -9.91
CA ILE A 136 3.92 -0.92 -8.55
C ILE A 136 4.73 -0.12 -7.54
N THR A 137 4.02 0.59 -6.68
CA THR A 137 4.58 1.17 -5.45
C THR A 137 4.09 0.34 -4.27
N CYS A 138 4.96 -0.50 -3.74
CA CYS A 138 4.65 -1.36 -2.60
C CYS A 138 4.47 -0.54 -1.31
N ARG A 139 3.79 -1.12 -0.32
CA ARG A 139 3.70 -0.56 1.04
C ARG A 139 5.06 -0.30 1.68
N CYS A 140 6.06 -1.13 1.38
CA CYS A 140 7.46 -0.90 1.79
C CYS A 140 8.16 0.20 0.98
N ARG A 141 7.48 0.81 0.00
CA ARG A 141 7.94 1.87 -0.92
C ARG A 141 8.94 1.42 -1.97
N ALA A 142 9.15 0.13 -2.13
CA ALA A 142 9.83 -0.37 -3.30
C ALA A 142 8.97 -0.08 -4.53
N GLU A 143 9.56 0.56 -5.53
CA GLU A 143 8.96 0.80 -6.83
C GLU A 143 9.53 -0.19 -7.83
N PHE A 144 8.66 -0.99 -8.44
CA PHE A 144 9.08 -2.06 -9.33
C PHE A 144 8.10 -2.31 -10.48
N CYS A 145 8.59 -3.00 -11.50
CA CYS A 145 7.80 -3.46 -12.62
C CYS A 145 7.03 -4.73 -12.22
N TYR A 146 5.71 -4.75 -12.40
CA TYR A 146 4.89 -5.93 -12.10
C TYR A 146 5.22 -7.15 -12.94
N LEU A 147 5.74 -6.97 -14.16
CA LEU A 147 6.05 -8.09 -15.06
C LEU A 147 7.34 -8.83 -14.68
N CYS A 148 8.38 -8.10 -14.27
CA CYS A 148 9.71 -8.71 -14.05
C CYS A 148 10.26 -8.50 -12.64
N ALA A 149 9.56 -7.79 -11.76
CA ALA A 149 9.99 -7.42 -10.40
C ALA A 149 11.26 -6.54 -10.32
N GLU A 150 11.85 -6.15 -11.46
CA GLU A 150 12.96 -5.19 -11.49
C GLU A 150 12.53 -3.81 -11.00
N ARG A 151 13.50 -3.03 -10.53
CA ARG A 151 13.25 -1.65 -10.14
C ARG A 151 12.56 -0.89 -11.26
N TRP A 152 11.59 -0.06 -10.92
CA TRP A 152 10.84 0.71 -11.92
C TRP A 152 11.74 1.53 -12.83
N LYS A 153 11.47 1.46 -14.15
CA LYS A 153 12.24 2.11 -15.24
C LYS A 153 13.68 1.59 -15.43
N THR A 154 14.01 0.43 -14.93
CA THR A 154 15.31 -0.22 -15.22
C THR A 154 15.17 -1.43 -16.15
N CYS A 155 13.97 -1.78 -16.58
CA CYS A 155 13.67 -2.84 -17.53
C CYS A 155 12.97 -2.29 -18.79
N ASP A 156 13.02 -3.08 -19.86
CA ASP A 156 12.39 -2.77 -21.16
C ASP A 156 10.95 -3.29 -21.28
N CYS A 157 10.33 -3.69 -20.17
CA CYS A 157 8.96 -4.16 -20.16
C CYS A 157 7.99 -3.05 -20.58
N VAL A 158 6.90 -3.45 -21.25
CA VAL A 158 5.82 -2.52 -21.56
C VAL A 158 5.20 -1.96 -20.27
N GLN A 159 4.88 -0.67 -20.28
CA GLN A 159 4.35 0.00 -19.08
C GLN A 159 2.86 -0.27 -18.88
N TRP A 160 2.15 -0.56 -19.96
CA TRP A 160 0.72 -0.86 -19.97
C TRP A 160 0.42 -2.07 -20.83
N ASP A 161 -0.53 -2.86 -20.40
CA ASP A 161 -1.31 -3.70 -21.28
C ASP A 161 -2.35 -2.83 -22.00
N ASN A 162 -2.54 -3.03 -23.31
CA ASN A 162 -3.42 -2.16 -24.10
C ASN A 162 -4.88 -2.25 -23.64
N ASP A 163 -5.36 -3.45 -23.30
CA ASP A 163 -6.74 -3.64 -22.86
C ASP A 163 -6.95 -3.00 -21.48
N ARG A 164 -6.02 -3.16 -20.56
CA ARG A 164 -6.03 -2.48 -19.25
C ARG A 164 -5.95 -0.97 -19.37
N LEU A 165 -5.16 -0.47 -20.31
CA LEU A 165 -5.07 0.96 -20.58
C LEU A 165 -6.41 1.52 -21.04
N MET A 166 -7.09 0.82 -21.95
CA MET A 166 -8.40 1.25 -22.46
C MET A 166 -9.47 1.18 -21.37
N ILE A 167 -9.49 0.14 -20.54
CA ILE A 167 -10.39 0.04 -19.38
C ILE A 167 -10.14 1.22 -18.42
N ALA A 168 -8.91 1.47 -18.03
CA ALA A 168 -8.56 2.57 -17.12
C ALA A 168 -8.92 3.95 -17.71
N ALA A 169 -8.76 4.13 -19.02
CA ALA A 169 -9.15 5.34 -19.72
C ALA A 169 -10.68 5.52 -19.73
N GLN A 170 -11.43 4.45 -19.99
CA GLN A 170 -12.89 4.45 -19.96
C GLN A 170 -13.41 4.80 -18.57
N GLU A 171 -12.95 4.08 -17.53
CA GLU A 171 -13.30 4.37 -16.14
C GLU A 171 -12.96 5.82 -15.75
N GLY A 172 -11.82 6.33 -16.21
CA GLY A 172 -11.43 7.72 -16.01
C GLY A 172 -12.41 8.72 -16.59
N VAL A 173 -12.88 8.50 -17.82
CA VAL A 173 -13.88 9.33 -18.48
C VAL A 173 -15.25 9.23 -17.79
N GLU A 174 -15.68 8.01 -17.42
CA GLU A 174 -16.93 7.79 -16.70
C GLU A 174 -16.93 8.46 -15.31
N ASN A 175 -15.80 8.40 -14.61
CA ASN A 175 -15.63 9.08 -13.32
C ASN A 175 -15.63 10.61 -13.43
N GLU A 176 -15.03 11.15 -14.49
CA GLU A 176 -14.99 12.59 -14.76
C GLU A 176 -16.39 13.15 -15.07
N LEU A 177 -17.12 12.47 -15.93
CA LEU A 177 -18.45 12.91 -16.38
C LEU A 177 -19.56 12.51 -15.39
N GLY A 178 -19.37 11.43 -14.65
CA GLY A 178 -20.41 10.69 -13.92
C GLY A 178 -21.15 9.71 -14.85
N HIS A 179 -21.45 8.52 -14.33
CA HIS A 179 -22.02 7.41 -15.12
C HIS A 179 -23.28 7.79 -15.92
N ALA A 180 -24.17 8.62 -15.33
CA ALA A 180 -25.41 9.04 -16.02
C ALA A 180 -25.14 9.97 -17.23
N ALA A 181 -24.11 10.82 -17.17
CA ALA A 181 -23.76 11.70 -18.27
C ALA A 181 -22.97 10.94 -19.35
N ALA A 182 -22.09 10.04 -18.95
CA ALA A 182 -21.36 9.15 -19.85
C ALA A 182 -22.33 8.27 -20.67
N ALA A 183 -23.33 7.68 -20.03
CA ALA A 183 -24.33 6.85 -20.69
C ALA A 183 -25.22 7.61 -21.70
N ARG A 184 -25.37 8.94 -21.56
CA ARG A 184 -26.13 9.78 -22.50
C ARG A 184 -25.29 10.35 -23.64
N MET A 185 -23.97 10.21 -23.56
CA MET A 185 -23.07 10.74 -24.56
C MET A 185 -23.13 9.91 -25.85
N PRO A 186 -23.11 10.53 -27.04
CA PRO A 186 -22.97 9.80 -28.30
C PRO A 186 -21.72 8.92 -28.29
N GLN A 187 -21.84 7.67 -28.70
CA GLN A 187 -20.78 6.66 -28.62
C GLN A 187 -19.47 7.11 -29.29
N ALA A 188 -19.56 7.81 -30.43
CA ALA A 188 -18.38 8.33 -31.13
C ALA A 188 -17.61 9.35 -30.29
N ILE A 189 -18.32 10.28 -29.61
CA ILE A 189 -17.70 11.30 -28.74
C ILE A 189 -17.11 10.67 -27.50
N PHE A 190 -17.79 9.66 -26.95
CA PHE A 190 -17.28 8.92 -25.78
C PHE A 190 -16.00 8.16 -26.13
N ALA A 191 -15.97 7.45 -27.25
CA ALA A 191 -14.80 6.72 -27.74
C ALA A 191 -13.60 7.66 -27.98
N GLU A 192 -13.82 8.81 -28.62
CA GLU A 192 -12.76 9.82 -28.82
C GLU A 192 -12.18 10.30 -27.49
N ARG A 193 -13.02 10.58 -26.48
CA ARG A 193 -12.55 10.97 -25.14
C ARG A 193 -11.76 9.86 -24.46
N VAL A 194 -12.18 8.60 -24.60
CA VAL A 194 -11.45 7.46 -24.08
C VAL A 194 -10.07 7.34 -24.74
N GLU A 195 -9.97 7.50 -26.05
CA GLU A 195 -8.68 7.48 -26.75
C GLU A 195 -7.76 8.64 -26.31
N GLN A 196 -8.31 9.85 -26.20
CA GLN A 196 -7.55 11.00 -25.69
C GLN A 196 -7.05 10.73 -24.27
N ARG A 197 -7.90 10.14 -23.42
CA ARG A 197 -7.53 9.77 -22.05
C ARG A 197 -6.46 8.67 -22.02
N ALA A 198 -6.57 7.67 -22.88
CA ALA A 198 -5.57 6.60 -23.02
C ALA A 198 -4.21 7.17 -23.46
N ALA A 199 -4.18 8.13 -24.38
CA ALA A 199 -2.96 8.82 -24.78
C ALA A 199 -2.33 9.57 -23.59
N ILE A 200 -3.13 10.32 -22.81
CA ILE A 200 -2.66 11.02 -21.61
C ILE A 200 -2.08 10.04 -20.59
N LEU A 201 -2.77 8.90 -20.33
CA LEU A 201 -2.28 7.88 -19.42
C LEU A 201 -0.98 7.23 -19.89
N ARG A 202 -0.80 7.07 -21.21
CA ARG A 202 0.41 6.51 -21.80
C ARG A 202 1.59 7.45 -21.67
N ASP A 203 1.39 8.74 -21.88
CA ASP A 203 2.44 9.75 -21.93
C ASP A 203 2.78 10.29 -20.53
N ASN A 204 1.77 10.49 -19.66
CA ASN A 204 1.91 11.08 -18.32
C ASN A 204 1.97 10.02 -17.20
N HIS A 205 2.91 9.11 -17.32
CA HIS A 205 3.07 7.98 -16.42
C HIS A 205 3.74 8.32 -15.06
N HIS A 206 3.68 9.57 -14.66
CA HIS A 206 4.26 10.02 -13.39
C HIS A 206 3.22 10.04 -12.27
N CYS A 207 2.88 8.85 -11.73
CA CYS A 207 2.05 8.73 -10.53
C CYS A 207 2.59 9.52 -9.32
N GLU A 208 3.83 9.97 -9.38
CA GLU A 208 4.47 10.80 -8.34
C GLU A 208 3.93 12.24 -8.28
N ARG A 209 3.19 12.69 -9.28
CA ARG A 209 2.77 14.08 -9.42
C ARG A 209 1.26 14.31 -9.33
N HIS A 210 0.51 13.36 -8.77
CA HIS A 210 -0.92 13.60 -8.56
C HIS A 210 -1.10 14.74 -7.55
N SER A 211 -1.64 15.85 -8.00
CA SER A 211 -2.11 16.92 -7.11
C SER A 211 -3.60 16.68 -6.82
N TRP A 212 -3.87 16.29 -5.61
CA TRP A 212 -5.21 16.01 -5.13
C TRP A 212 -5.84 17.28 -4.57
N MET A 213 -7.06 17.61 -4.95
CA MET A 213 -7.82 18.71 -4.36
C MET A 213 -8.83 18.17 -3.36
N TYR A 214 -8.80 18.69 -2.12
CA TYR A 214 -9.79 18.35 -1.12
C TYR A 214 -11.12 19.02 -1.44
N ARG A 215 -12.19 18.24 -1.51
CA ARG A 215 -13.57 18.74 -1.50
C ARG A 215 -14.42 17.86 -0.61
N GLN A 216 -15.24 18.48 0.21
CA GLN A 216 -16.24 17.78 1.00
C GLN A 216 -17.26 17.13 0.04
N GLY A 217 -17.46 15.80 0.16
CA GLY A 217 -18.35 15.06 -0.74
C GLY A 217 -17.72 14.50 -2.01
N GLY A 218 -16.41 14.41 -2.06
CA GLY A 218 -15.65 13.88 -3.17
C GLY A 218 -14.70 14.90 -3.79
N GLY A 219 -13.69 14.42 -4.51
CA GLY A 219 -12.70 15.27 -5.12
C GLY A 219 -12.15 14.71 -6.43
N THR A 220 -11.49 15.56 -7.18
CA THR A 220 -10.89 15.24 -8.46
C THR A 220 -9.40 15.54 -8.41
N CYS A 221 -8.54 14.62 -8.87
CA CYS A 221 -7.12 14.89 -9.01
C CYS A 221 -6.91 16.03 -10.02
N GLY A 222 -6.08 17.02 -9.67
CA GLY A 222 -5.80 18.16 -10.55
C GLY A 222 -5.03 17.80 -11.82
N GLU A 223 -4.33 16.67 -11.85
CA GLU A 223 -3.53 16.24 -13.00
C GLU A 223 -4.19 15.10 -13.79
N CYS A 224 -4.66 14.03 -13.10
CA CYS A 224 -5.24 12.89 -13.79
C CYS A 224 -6.76 12.92 -13.86
N HIS A 225 -7.41 13.91 -13.24
CA HIS A 225 -8.87 14.12 -13.17
C HIS A 225 -9.67 12.93 -12.62
N TYR A 226 -9.01 12.00 -11.92
CA TYR A 226 -9.68 10.89 -11.27
C TYR A 226 -10.58 11.39 -10.15
N ARG A 227 -11.84 10.99 -10.16
CA ARG A 227 -12.84 11.38 -9.16
C ARG A 227 -12.93 10.34 -8.05
N LEU A 228 -12.64 10.75 -6.82
CA LEU A 228 -12.81 9.90 -5.64
C LEU A 228 -14.15 10.18 -4.96
N PRO A 229 -14.90 9.14 -4.56
CA PRO A 229 -16.21 9.31 -3.95
C PRO A 229 -16.17 9.87 -2.53
N THR A 230 -15.03 9.77 -1.84
CA THR A 230 -14.86 10.23 -0.45
C THR A 230 -13.43 10.73 -0.19
N TYR A 231 -13.32 11.81 0.55
CA TYR A 231 -12.14 12.44 1.14
C TYR A 231 -10.80 12.30 0.41
N LEU A 232 -10.37 13.37 -0.18
CA LEU A 232 -9.07 13.55 -0.78
C LEU A 232 -8.17 14.39 0.11
N LEU A 233 -6.95 13.93 0.34
CA LEU A 233 -5.89 14.75 0.89
C LEU A 233 -5.26 15.55 -0.25
N VAL A 234 -5.38 16.87 -0.18
CA VAL A 234 -4.85 17.79 -1.20
C VAL A 234 -3.38 18.00 -1.01
N ARG A 235 -2.67 17.98 -2.10
CA ARG A 235 -1.35 18.58 -2.18
C ARG A 235 -1.38 19.79 -3.10
N PHE A 236 -1.25 20.96 -2.50
CA PHE A 236 -0.87 22.16 -3.25
C PHE A 236 0.65 22.18 -3.45
N PHE A 237 1.10 22.21 -4.68
CA PHE A 237 2.37 22.83 -4.99
C PHE A 237 2.10 24.33 -5.07
N LEU A 238 2.33 25.04 -3.99
CA LEU A 238 2.43 26.48 -4.01
C LEU A 238 3.90 26.86 -4.23
N LEU A 239 4.17 27.33 -5.42
CA LEU A 239 5.05 28.46 -5.56
C LEU A 239 4.34 29.62 -4.87
N SER A 240 4.87 30.01 -3.69
CA SER A 240 4.53 31.19 -2.90
C SER A 240 3.04 31.49 -2.67
N SER A 241 2.51 31.13 -1.54
CA SER A 241 1.71 31.95 -0.62
C SER A 241 1.02 31.05 0.42
N THR A 242 1.29 31.32 1.65
CA THR A 242 0.71 30.75 2.85
C THR A 242 -0.80 30.91 2.86
N LEU A 243 -1.53 29.81 2.89
CA LEU A 243 -2.93 29.78 3.31
C LEU A 243 -3.08 28.72 4.40
N VAL A 244 -3.17 29.22 5.62
CA VAL A 244 -3.53 28.45 6.81
C VAL A 244 -5.03 28.18 6.72
N LEU A 245 -5.42 26.91 6.59
CA LEU A 245 -6.80 26.50 6.78
C LEU A 245 -6.99 26.06 8.23
N THR A 246 -7.65 26.90 9.00
CA THR A 246 -8.20 26.56 10.31
C THR A 246 -9.35 25.58 10.14
N LEU A 247 -9.23 24.44 10.80
CA LEU A 247 -10.34 23.50 11.03
C LEU A 247 -11.20 24.06 12.17
N THR A 248 -12.43 24.39 11.87
CA THR A 248 -13.53 24.41 12.84
C THR A 248 -14.32 23.11 12.72
#